data_101f1498eae9c9c52b1a2619560ddf6e
#
_entry.id   101f1498eae9c9c52b1a2619560ddf6e
#
_cell.length_a   1.000
_cell.length_b   1.000
_cell.length_c   1.000
_cell.angle_alpha   90.00
_cell.angle_beta   90.00
_cell.angle_gamma   90.00
#
_symmetry.space_group_name_H-M   'P 1'
#
loop_
_entity.id
_entity.type
_entity.pdbx_description
1 polymer ?
#
loop_
_entity_poly.entity_id
_entity_poly.type
_entity_poly.pdbx_seq_one_letter_code
_entity_poly.pdbx_strand_id
1 'polypeptide(L)'
;MAITPEQREELHRAALQLSRDILSPGWELVQSSGFARVASLQAAGLYYKEFLPRSPLERVKALLRGSRAARTRRNNARLLRHGFDAPVDVAWGSLPGGREYLVMRAVPGQPITAWLRGERGAGRREPVTTRRLLLRSLGAFIGRLHAAGFIHGDLRPGNVFAAVEDGSFHFALIDNERTVRRLPPPGRAL
;
A
#
# COMPACT_ATOMS: atom_id res chain seq x y z
N MET A 1 -12.00 10.93 -7.63
CA MET A 1 -12.90 11.95 -7.04
C MET A 1 -12.24 12.45 -5.75
N ALA A 2 -12.04 13.76 -5.61
CA ALA A 2 -11.52 14.36 -4.39
C ALA A 2 -12.59 14.26 -3.28
N ILE A 3 -12.16 14.09 -2.02
CA ILE A 3 -13.07 14.10 -0.86
C ILE A 3 -13.40 15.53 -0.46
N THR A 4 -14.60 15.74 0.11
CA THR A 4 -15.02 17.04 0.64
C THR A 4 -14.32 17.35 1.97
N PRO A 5 -14.31 18.62 2.42
CA PRO A 5 -13.79 18.97 3.75
C PRO A 5 -14.49 18.20 4.87
N GLU A 6 -15.80 18.03 4.81
CA GLU A 6 -16.60 17.29 5.79
C GLU A 6 -16.20 15.80 5.86
N GLN A 7 -16.02 15.18 4.70
CA GLN A 7 -15.54 13.79 4.63
C GLN A 7 -14.15 13.64 5.22
N ARG A 8 -13.26 14.63 5.02
CA ARG A 8 -11.93 14.63 5.61
C ARG A 8 -11.98 14.72 7.13
N GLU A 9 -12.85 15.57 7.67
CA GLU A 9 -13.08 15.73 9.11
C GLU A 9 -13.62 14.42 9.73
N GLU A 10 -14.56 13.77 9.05
CA GLU A 10 -15.10 12.48 9.47
C GLU A 10 -14.01 11.39 9.52
N LEU A 11 -13.17 11.30 8.48
CA LEU A 11 -12.04 10.39 8.46
C LEU A 11 -11.01 10.68 9.55
N HIS A 12 -10.80 11.96 9.89
CA HIS A 12 -9.92 12.32 10.99
C HIS A 12 -10.50 11.90 12.35
N ARG A 13 -11.82 12.11 12.58
CA ARG A 13 -12.49 11.61 13.79
C ARG A 13 -12.42 10.09 13.91
N ALA A 14 -12.68 9.37 12.82
CA ALA A 14 -12.51 7.92 12.79
C ALA A 14 -11.06 7.50 13.11
N ALA A 15 -10.06 8.18 12.56
CA ALA A 15 -8.66 7.94 12.86
C ALA A 15 -8.32 8.14 14.34
N LEU A 16 -8.88 9.16 14.99
CA LEU A 16 -8.72 9.39 16.43
C LEU A 16 -9.33 8.27 17.27
N GLN A 17 -10.50 7.75 16.88
CA GLN A 17 -11.14 6.61 17.56
C GLN A 17 -10.32 5.33 17.39
N LEU A 18 -9.96 5.00 16.14
CA LEU A 18 -9.15 3.82 15.83
C LEU A 18 -7.80 3.84 16.57
N SER A 19 -7.20 5.02 16.75
CA SER A 19 -5.94 5.16 17.48
C SER A 19 -6.05 4.85 18.99
N ARG A 20 -7.26 4.82 19.52
CA ARG A 20 -7.61 4.48 20.91
C ARG A 20 -8.23 3.10 21.05
N ASP A 21 -8.09 2.24 20.02
CA ASP A 21 -8.71 0.93 19.94
C ASP A 21 -10.24 0.94 19.92
N ILE A 22 -10.85 2.09 19.57
CA ILE A 22 -12.31 2.22 19.42
C ILE A 22 -12.65 2.05 17.94
N LEU A 23 -13.37 1.01 17.60
CA LEU A 23 -13.84 0.79 16.24
C LEU A 23 -14.96 1.76 15.91
N SER A 24 -14.72 2.61 14.91
CA SER A 24 -15.78 3.42 14.31
C SER A 24 -16.71 2.54 13.47
N PRO A 25 -17.99 2.90 13.32
CA PRO A 25 -18.94 2.10 12.55
C PRO A 25 -18.43 1.76 11.14
N GLY A 26 -18.55 0.49 10.78
CA GLY A 26 -18.14 -0.05 9.47
C GLY A 26 -16.64 -0.29 9.30
N TRP A 27 -15.80 0.13 10.25
CA TRP A 27 -14.37 -0.17 10.23
C TRP A 27 -14.08 -1.53 10.86
N GLU A 28 -13.20 -2.30 10.24
CA GLU A 28 -12.76 -3.61 10.69
C GLU A 28 -11.22 -3.63 10.80
N LEU A 29 -10.68 -4.17 11.89
CA LEU A 29 -9.24 -4.33 12.04
C LEU A 29 -8.72 -5.37 11.05
N VAL A 30 -7.62 -5.04 10.40
CA VAL A 30 -6.89 -5.92 9.51
C VAL A 30 -5.61 -6.37 10.19
N GLN A 31 -5.30 -7.67 10.09
CA GLN A 31 -4.06 -8.20 10.64
C GLN A 31 -2.86 -7.45 10.07
N SER A 32 -2.02 -6.93 10.95
CA SER A 32 -0.86 -6.11 10.60
C SER A 32 0.34 -6.42 11.50
N SER A 33 1.50 -5.83 11.17
CA SER A 33 2.68 -5.96 12.02
C SER A 33 2.52 -5.16 13.32
N GLY A 34 3.28 -5.51 14.37
CA GLY A 34 3.32 -4.76 15.63
C GLY A 34 3.78 -3.29 15.51
N PHE A 35 4.16 -2.85 14.29
CA PHE A 35 4.61 -1.49 14.01
C PHE A 35 3.63 -0.68 13.16
N ALA A 36 2.44 -1.20 12.95
CA ALA A 36 1.35 -0.52 12.27
C ALA A 36 0.02 -1.04 12.81
N ARG A 37 -0.98 -0.18 12.91
CA ARG A 37 -2.38 -0.57 13.06
C ARG A 37 -3.06 -0.32 11.73
N VAL A 38 -3.79 -1.31 11.24
CA VAL A 38 -4.50 -1.21 9.95
C VAL A 38 -5.97 -1.55 10.19
N ALA A 39 -6.85 -0.77 9.59
CA ALA A 39 -8.28 -1.05 9.54
C ALA A 39 -8.80 -0.81 8.11
N SER A 40 -9.87 -1.50 7.73
CA SER A 40 -10.56 -1.32 6.46
C SER A 40 -11.99 -0.85 6.66
N LEU A 41 -12.44 0.03 5.78
CA LEU A 41 -13.84 0.41 5.58
C LEU A 41 -14.24 -0.13 4.22
N GLN A 42 -14.64 -1.40 4.18
CA GLN A 42 -14.86 -2.13 2.92
C GLN A 42 -15.92 -1.47 2.04
N ALA A 43 -17.03 -1.02 2.63
CA ALA A 43 -18.12 -0.36 1.91
C ALA A 43 -17.67 0.89 1.14
N ALA A 44 -16.64 1.59 1.61
CA ALA A 44 -16.07 2.77 0.96
C ALA A 44 -14.76 2.48 0.19
N GLY A 45 -14.26 1.25 0.22
CA GLY A 45 -12.98 0.88 -0.38
C GLY A 45 -11.81 1.66 0.23
N LEU A 46 -11.80 1.85 1.55
CA LEU A 46 -10.78 2.63 2.25
C LEU A 46 -10.00 1.76 3.22
N TYR A 47 -8.71 2.09 3.37
CA TYR A 47 -7.82 1.53 4.38
C TYR A 47 -7.20 2.63 5.22
N TYR A 48 -7.32 2.49 6.53
CA TYR A 48 -6.59 3.25 7.53
C TYR A 48 -5.29 2.54 7.87
N LYS A 49 -4.19 3.28 7.94
CA LYS A 49 -2.89 2.80 8.42
C LYS A 49 -2.30 3.80 9.37
N GLU A 50 -2.10 3.39 10.62
CA GLU A 50 -1.38 4.13 11.65
C GLU A 50 0.05 3.61 11.76
N PHE A 51 0.99 4.51 11.90
CA PHE A 51 2.41 4.19 12.07
C PHE A 51 2.77 4.23 13.55
N LEU A 52 3.00 3.06 14.12
CA LEU A 52 3.42 2.91 15.52
C LEU A 52 4.94 3.07 15.63
N PRO A 53 5.46 3.73 16.67
CA PRO A 53 6.89 3.93 16.86
C PRO A 53 7.63 2.59 17.00
N ARG A 54 8.74 2.43 16.30
CA ARG A 54 9.62 1.24 16.40
C ARG A 54 10.71 1.44 17.43
N SER A 55 11.18 2.68 17.60
CA SER A 55 12.22 3.05 18.57
C SER A 55 12.21 4.56 18.82
N PRO A 56 12.77 5.04 19.96
CA PRO A 56 12.92 6.48 20.22
C PRO A 56 13.74 7.20 19.14
N LEU A 57 14.71 6.51 18.53
CA LEU A 57 15.56 7.06 17.45
C LEU A 57 14.81 7.31 16.14
N GLU A 58 13.61 6.76 15.96
CA GLU A 58 12.80 7.06 14.77
C GLU A 58 12.40 8.52 14.67
N ARG A 59 12.19 9.20 15.80
CA ARG A 59 11.89 10.64 15.81
C ARG A 59 13.06 11.46 15.24
N VAL A 60 14.27 11.10 15.58
CA VAL A 60 15.48 11.75 15.05
C VAL A 60 15.65 11.45 13.55
N LYS A 61 15.44 10.21 13.14
CA LYS A 61 15.49 9.81 11.73
C LYS A 61 14.38 10.47 10.89
N ALA A 62 13.21 10.71 11.49
CA ALA A 62 12.10 11.40 10.85
C ALA A 62 12.42 12.86 10.52
N LEU A 63 13.21 13.54 11.34
CA LEU A 63 13.69 14.90 11.06
C LEU A 63 14.56 14.96 9.80
N LEU A 64 15.39 13.93 9.56
CA LEU A 64 16.33 13.92 8.43
C LEU A 64 15.71 13.37 7.13
N ARG A 65 14.85 12.36 7.23
CA ARG A 65 14.34 11.60 6.08
C ARG A 65 12.84 11.76 5.83
N GLY A 66 12.16 12.52 6.68
CA GLY A 66 10.70 12.58 6.76
C GLY A 66 10.10 11.37 7.50
N SER A 67 8.90 11.55 8.02
CA SER A 67 8.17 10.51 8.74
C SER A 67 7.83 9.31 7.84
N ARG A 68 7.43 8.19 8.46
CA ARG A 68 6.99 6.99 7.74
C ARG A 68 5.77 7.28 6.87
N ALA A 69 4.80 8.03 7.39
CA ALA A 69 3.62 8.48 6.66
C ALA A 69 3.99 9.36 5.46
N ALA A 70 4.84 10.37 5.68
CA ALA A 70 5.30 11.26 4.61
C ALA A 70 6.07 10.52 3.51
N ARG A 71 6.92 9.54 3.88
CA ARG A 71 7.62 8.70 2.89
C ARG A 71 6.66 7.84 2.08
N THR A 72 5.69 7.18 2.75
CA THR A 72 4.68 6.36 2.08
C THR A 72 3.90 7.18 1.06
N ARG A 73 3.38 8.35 1.46
CA ARG A 73 2.65 9.26 0.57
C ARG A 73 3.47 9.70 -0.64
N ARG A 74 4.69 10.17 -0.39
CA ARG A 74 5.59 10.60 -1.47
C ARG A 74 5.88 9.47 -2.45
N ASN A 75 6.08 8.25 -1.95
CA ASN A 75 6.38 7.10 -2.78
C ASN A 75 5.15 6.61 -3.55
N ASN A 76 3.95 6.57 -2.93
CA ASN A 76 2.70 6.30 -3.63
C ASN A 76 2.51 7.27 -4.81
N ALA A 77 2.61 8.58 -4.55
CA ALA A 77 2.47 9.60 -5.57
C ALA A 77 3.53 9.50 -6.68
N ARG A 78 4.76 9.07 -6.36
CA ARG A 78 5.82 8.84 -7.36
C ARG A 78 5.52 7.65 -8.23
N LEU A 79 5.11 6.52 -7.66
CA LEU A 79 4.75 5.32 -8.40
C LEU A 79 3.61 5.62 -9.37
N LEU A 80 2.52 6.22 -8.90
CA LEU A 80 1.37 6.60 -9.72
C LEU A 80 1.77 7.51 -10.90
N ARG A 81 2.61 8.52 -10.67
CA ARG A 81 3.10 9.42 -11.74
C ARG A 81 3.96 8.72 -12.80
N HIS A 82 4.50 7.53 -12.49
CA HIS A 82 5.30 6.75 -13.43
C HIS A 82 4.53 5.54 -13.98
N GLY A 83 3.19 5.52 -13.82
CA GLY A 83 2.33 4.46 -14.37
C GLY A 83 2.37 3.14 -13.59
N PHE A 84 2.79 3.18 -12.33
CA PHE A 84 2.70 2.02 -11.42
C PHE A 84 1.59 2.23 -10.42
N ASP A 85 0.65 1.28 -10.33
CA ASP A 85 -0.45 1.38 -9.41
C ASP A 85 0.01 1.25 -7.95
N ALA A 86 -0.50 2.14 -7.13
CA ALA A 86 -0.27 2.23 -5.70
C ALA A 86 -1.50 2.84 -5.02
N PRO A 87 -1.65 2.71 -3.68
CA PRO A 87 -2.74 3.34 -2.97
C PRO A 87 -2.80 4.85 -3.18
N VAL A 88 -3.99 5.37 -3.45
CA VAL A 88 -4.24 6.81 -3.53
C VAL A 88 -4.55 7.32 -2.14
N ASP A 89 -3.77 8.30 -1.67
CA ASP A 89 -3.97 8.91 -0.38
C ASP A 89 -5.24 9.79 -0.39
N VAL A 90 -6.10 9.59 0.61
CA VAL A 90 -7.39 10.29 0.76
C VAL A 90 -7.32 11.29 1.89
N ALA A 91 -6.85 10.86 3.06
CA ALA A 91 -6.66 11.71 4.22
C ALA A 91 -5.40 11.29 4.99
N TRP A 92 -4.82 12.22 5.72
CA TRP A 92 -3.66 11.96 6.57
C TRP A 92 -3.59 13.01 7.68
N GLY A 93 -2.88 12.69 8.75
CA GLY A 93 -2.70 13.63 9.85
C GLY A 93 -1.87 13.06 10.98
N SER A 94 -1.76 13.88 12.02
CA SER A 94 -1.10 13.53 13.26
C SER A 94 -2.11 13.07 14.30
N LEU A 95 -1.66 12.18 15.17
CA LEU A 95 -2.40 11.61 16.28
C LEU A 95 -1.69 11.94 17.60
N PRO A 96 -2.38 11.84 18.75
CA PRO A 96 -1.76 11.99 20.05
C PRO A 96 -0.51 11.12 20.23
N GLY A 97 0.51 11.65 20.90
CA GLY A 97 1.79 10.97 21.12
C GLY A 97 2.74 11.02 19.92
N GLY A 98 2.48 11.89 18.92
CA GLY A 98 3.34 12.07 17.74
C GLY A 98 3.27 10.93 16.74
N ARG A 99 2.20 10.14 16.79
CA ARG A 99 1.87 9.13 15.79
C ARG A 99 1.24 9.79 14.56
N GLU A 100 1.27 9.10 13.44
CA GLU A 100 0.68 9.58 12.18
C GLU A 100 -0.18 8.51 11.55
N TYR A 101 -1.17 8.93 10.78
CA TYR A 101 -2.01 8.02 10.03
C TYR A 101 -2.13 8.43 8.56
N LEU A 102 -2.49 7.45 7.74
CA LEU A 102 -2.96 7.62 6.37
C LEU A 102 -4.29 6.91 6.22
N VAL A 103 -5.21 7.52 5.47
CA VAL A 103 -6.36 6.84 4.88
C VAL A 103 -6.15 6.83 3.38
N MET A 104 -6.24 5.65 2.79
CA MET A 104 -5.93 5.40 1.39
C MET A 104 -7.06 4.62 0.74
N ARG A 105 -7.24 4.78 -0.57
CA ARG A 105 -8.12 3.90 -1.35
C ARG A 105 -7.50 2.51 -1.45
N ALA A 106 -8.37 1.49 -1.39
CA ALA A 106 -8.00 0.13 -1.72
C ALA A 106 -7.42 0.07 -3.13
N VAL A 107 -6.38 -0.73 -3.32
CA VAL A 107 -5.92 -1.12 -4.65
C VAL A 107 -6.78 -2.28 -5.17
N PRO A 108 -7.00 -2.39 -6.49
CA PRO A 108 -7.79 -3.49 -7.05
C PRO A 108 -7.11 -4.85 -6.86
N GLY A 109 -7.92 -5.90 -6.87
CA GLY A 109 -7.45 -7.28 -6.84
C GLY A 109 -7.14 -7.81 -5.44
N GLN A 110 -6.27 -8.81 -5.38
CA GLN A 110 -5.88 -9.49 -4.14
C GLN A 110 -4.36 -9.71 -4.11
N PRO A 111 -3.76 -9.90 -2.91
CA PRO A 111 -2.32 -10.11 -2.80
C PRO A 111 -1.89 -11.39 -3.53
N ILE A 112 -0.66 -11.36 -4.08
CA ILE A 112 -0.08 -12.53 -4.77
C ILE A 112 -0.09 -13.78 -3.88
N THR A 113 0.03 -13.62 -2.56
CA THR A 113 -0.09 -14.72 -1.60
C THR A 113 -1.43 -15.47 -1.73
N ALA A 114 -2.55 -14.76 -1.88
CA ALA A 114 -3.87 -15.37 -2.05
C ALA A 114 -3.98 -16.12 -3.39
N TRP A 115 -3.45 -15.54 -4.47
CA TRP A 115 -3.35 -16.19 -5.77
C TRP A 115 -2.56 -17.50 -5.71
N LEU A 116 -1.41 -17.50 -5.01
CA LEU A 116 -0.54 -18.68 -4.91
C LEU A 116 -1.17 -19.79 -4.04
N ARG A 117 -1.95 -19.43 -3.02
CA ARG A 117 -2.70 -20.39 -2.20
C ARG A 117 -3.93 -20.96 -2.92
N GLY A 118 -4.38 -20.30 -3.97
CA GLY A 118 -5.59 -20.65 -4.68
C GLY A 118 -6.86 -20.23 -3.93
N GLU A 119 -6.77 -19.23 -3.08
CA GLU A 119 -7.86 -18.67 -2.29
C GLU A 119 -8.77 -17.76 -3.16
N ARG A 120 -9.26 -18.27 -4.29
CA ARG A 120 -10.43 -17.66 -4.94
C ARG A 120 -11.69 -18.12 -4.23
N GLY A 121 -12.55 -17.18 -3.91
CA GLY A 121 -13.87 -17.49 -3.34
C GLY A 121 -14.51 -18.70 -4.04
N ALA A 122 -14.91 -19.72 -3.26
CA ALA A 122 -15.46 -21.00 -3.65
C ALA A 122 -14.50 -22.22 -3.69
N GLY A 123 -13.29 -22.15 -3.07
CA GLY A 123 -12.49 -23.36 -2.86
C GLY A 123 -11.87 -24.02 -4.09
N ARG A 124 -11.97 -23.39 -5.26
CA ARG A 124 -11.35 -23.90 -6.50
C ARG A 124 -9.90 -23.48 -6.59
N ARG A 125 -9.00 -24.44 -6.73
CA ARG A 125 -7.58 -24.18 -7.02
C ARG A 125 -7.44 -23.56 -8.41
N GLU A 126 -6.66 -22.46 -8.50
CA GLU A 126 -6.31 -21.88 -9.78
C GLU A 126 -5.58 -22.90 -10.69
N PRO A 127 -5.90 -22.95 -11.97
CA PRO A 127 -5.18 -23.78 -12.93
C PRO A 127 -3.70 -23.45 -12.95
N VAL A 128 -2.86 -24.46 -13.20
CA VAL A 128 -1.40 -24.27 -13.30
C VAL A 128 -1.04 -23.25 -14.40
N THR A 129 -1.80 -23.22 -15.48
CA THR A 129 -1.66 -22.26 -16.58
C THR A 129 -1.83 -20.80 -16.10
N THR A 130 -2.87 -20.54 -15.30
CA THR A 130 -3.12 -19.21 -14.72
C THR A 130 -1.98 -18.79 -13.79
N ARG A 131 -1.48 -19.70 -12.95
CA ARG A 131 -0.35 -19.41 -12.07
C ARG A 131 0.94 -19.10 -12.84
N ARG A 132 1.20 -19.84 -13.92
CA ARG A 132 2.36 -19.57 -14.79
C ARG A 132 2.24 -18.20 -15.47
N LEU A 133 1.06 -17.86 -15.94
CA LEU A 133 0.79 -16.55 -16.54
C LEU A 133 0.97 -15.44 -15.52
N LEU A 134 0.40 -15.59 -14.31
CA LEU A 134 0.58 -14.65 -13.20
C LEU A 134 2.06 -14.40 -12.91
N LEU A 135 2.86 -15.46 -12.73
CA LEU A 135 4.27 -15.33 -12.38
C LEU A 135 5.11 -14.72 -13.51
N ARG A 136 4.80 -15.05 -14.77
CA ARG A 136 5.46 -14.42 -15.93
C ARG A 136 5.13 -12.92 -16.01
N SER A 137 3.85 -12.58 -15.87
CA SER A 137 3.38 -11.18 -15.90
C SER A 137 3.95 -10.39 -14.72
N LEU A 138 4.03 -10.99 -13.52
CA LEU A 138 4.67 -10.41 -12.36
C LEU A 138 6.16 -10.13 -12.59
N GLY A 139 6.89 -11.09 -13.18
CA GLY A 139 8.29 -10.90 -13.53
C GLY A 139 8.50 -9.73 -14.49
N ALA A 140 7.67 -9.63 -15.53
CA ALA A 140 7.68 -8.50 -16.47
C ALA A 140 7.34 -7.17 -15.78
N PHE A 141 6.37 -7.15 -14.87
CA PHE A 141 6.03 -5.98 -14.08
C PHE A 141 7.21 -5.51 -13.20
N ILE A 142 7.85 -6.44 -12.47
CA ILE A 142 9.03 -6.13 -11.64
C ILE A 142 10.19 -5.63 -12.51
N GLY A 143 10.39 -6.22 -13.68
CA GLY A 143 11.39 -5.76 -14.65
C GLY A 143 11.16 -4.30 -15.05
N ARG A 144 9.94 -3.93 -15.42
CA ARG A 144 9.58 -2.53 -15.74
C ARG A 144 9.77 -1.60 -14.53
N LEU A 145 9.40 -2.04 -13.32
CA LEU A 145 9.59 -1.27 -12.10
C LEU A 145 11.08 -0.93 -11.88
N HIS A 146 11.96 -1.93 -12.01
CA HIS A 146 13.40 -1.74 -11.86
C HIS A 146 14.00 -0.93 -13.02
N ALA A 147 13.55 -1.12 -14.25
CA ALA A 147 13.98 -0.32 -15.40
C ALA A 147 13.63 1.16 -15.23
N ALA A 148 12.49 1.47 -14.59
CA ALA A 148 12.12 2.84 -14.21
C ALA A 148 12.90 3.39 -12.99
N GLY A 149 13.85 2.61 -12.47
CA GLY A 149 14.73 2.95 -11.36
C GLY A 149 14.11 2.74 -9.97
N PHE A 150 12.94 2.14 -9.85
CA PHE A 150 12.30 1.90 -8.56
C PHE A 150 12.79 0.61 -7.91
N ILE A 151 13.12 0.68 -6.62
CA ILE A 151 13.39 -0.44 -5.75
C ILE A 151 12.43 -0.35 -4.58
N HIS A 152 11.54 -1.33 -4.42
CA HIS A 152 10.48 -1.30 -3.42
C HIS A 152 11.02 -1.38 -1.97
N GLY A 153 12.12 -2.08 -1.76
CA GLY A 153 12.76 -2.21 -0.44
C GLY A 153 12.05 -3.17 0.54
N ASP A 154 10.88 -3.70 0.17
CA ASP A 154 10.16 -4.76 0.89
C ASP A 154 9.22 -5.51 -0.06
N LEU A 155 9.76 -5.95 -1.21
CA LEU A 155 9.00 -6.62 -2.26
C LEU A 155 8.70 -8.07 -1.84
N ARG A 156 7.56 -8.25 -1.17
CA ARG A 156 7.03 -9.56 -0.76
C ARG A 156 5.73 -9.85 -1.50
N PRO A 157 5.35 -11.13 -1.71
CA PRO A 157 4.11 -11.48 -2.39
C PRO A 157 2.84 -10.89 -1.75
N GLY A 158 2.88 -10.61 -0.43
CA GLY A 158 1.78 -9.92 0.28
C GLY A 158 1.71 -8.41 0.01
N ASN A 159 2.79 -7.79 -0.50
CA ASN A 159 2.87 -6.37 -0.81
C ASN A 159 2.64 -6.06 -2.29
N VAL A 160 2.35 -7.08 -3.11
CA VAL A 160 1.97 -6.95 -4.51
C VAL A 160 0.56 -7.50 -4.67
N PHE A 161 -0.34 -6.68 -5.17
CA PHE A 161 -1.72 -7.05 -5.49
C PHE A 161 -1.83 -7.31 -6.99
N ALA A 162 -2.67 -8.25 -7.37
CA ALA A 162 -2.97 -8.54 -8.76
C ALA A 162 -4.50 -8.56 -8.97
N ALA A 163 -4.94 -7.85 -9.98
CA ALA A 163 -6.28 -7.91 -10.54
C ALA A 163 -6.22 -8.51 -11.95
N VAL A 164 -7.34 -9.03 -12.43
CA VAL A 164 -7.51 -9.46 -13.82
C VAL A 164 -8.50 -8.53 -14.49
N GLU A 165 -8.06 -7.84 -15.53
CA GLU A 165 -8.87 -6.96 -16.36
C GLU A 165 -8.60 -7.35 -17.81
N ASP A 166 -9.64 -7.58 -18.59
CA ASP A 166 -9.58 -7.99 -20.01
C ASP A 166 -8.62 -9.18 -20.27
N GLY A 167 -8.61 -10.16 -19.35
CA GLY A 167 -7.77 -11.36 -19.45
C GLY A 167 -6.28 -11.15 -19.12
N SER A 168 -5.88 -9.95 -18.73
CA SER A 168 -4.50 -9.58 -18.37
C SER A 168 -4.36 -9.32 -16.88
N PHE A 169 -3.17 -9.59 -16.33
CA PHE A 169 -2.86 -9.25 -14.94
C PHE A 169 -2.36 -7.82 -14.83
N HIS A 170 -3.01 -7.05 -13.95
CA HIS A 170 -2.61 -5.72 -13.50
C HIS A 170 -2.10 -5.81 -12.08
N PHE A 171 -1.03 -5.07 -11.77
CA PHE A 171 -0.34 -5.18 -10.48
C PHE A 171 -0.27 -3.83 -9.79
N ALA A 172 -0.57 -3.82 -8.48
CA ALA A 172 -0.42 -2.67 -7.61
C ALA A 172 0.55 -2.99 -6.46
N LEU A 173 1.31 -1.99 -6.04
CA LEU A 173 2.27 -2.08 -4.94
C LEU A 173 1.72 -1.41 -3.69
N ILE A 174 1.74 -2.10 -2.56
CA ILE A 174 1.39 -1.53 -1.24
C ILE A 174 2.61 -1.51 -0.32
N ASP A 175 2.49 -0.82 0.80
CA ASP A 175 3.57 -0.67 1.80
C ASP A 175 4.85 -0.02 1.25
N ASN A 176 4.67 1.06 0.50
CA ASN A 176 5.71 1.76 -0.25
C ASN A 176 6.64 2.65 0.62
N GLU A 177 6.63 2.48 1.95
CA GLU A 177 7.44 3.27 2.90
C GLU A 177 8.94 3.25 2.56
N ARG A 178 9.43 2.09 2.09
CA ARG A 178 10.86 1.85 1.81
C ARG A 178 11.23 1.99 0.34
N THR A 179 10.26 2.30 -0.51
CA THR A 179 10.51 2.45 -1.94
C THR A 179 11.46 3.62 -2.18
N VAL A 180 12.50 3.36 -2.95
CA VAL A 180 13.46 4.37 -3.40
C VAL A 180 13.49 4.39 -4.93
N ARG A 181 13.81 5.54 -5.50
CA ARG A 181 14.09 5.68 -6.91
C ARG A 181 15.56 6.01 -7.09
N ARG A 182 16.27 5.17 -7.83
CA ARG A 182 17.64 5.41 -8.28
C ARG A 182 17.57 5.61 -9.78
N LEU A 183 18.11 6.71 -10.26
CA LEU A 183 18.32 6.87 -11.70
C LEU A 183 19.38 5.85 -12.13
N PRO A 184 19.19 5.15 -13.26
CA PRO A 184 20.27 4.33 -13.82
C PRO A 184 21.49 5.23 -14.06
N PRO A 185 22.70 4.71 -13.91
CA PRO A 185 23.90 5.48 -14.23
C PRO A 185 23.83 5.94 -15.70
N PRO A 186 24.23 7.19 -16.01
CA PRO A 186 24.25 7.68 -17.37
C PRO A 186 25.12 6.75 -18.23
N GLY A 187 24.58 6.24 -19.34
CA GLY A 187 25.31 5.42 -20.30
C GLY A 187 24.90 3.96 -20.44
N ARG A 188 23.94 3.45 -19.71
CA ARG A 188 23.29 2.16 -20.02
C ARG A 188 21.88 2.41 -20.59
N ALA A 189 21.81 2.75 -21.88
CA ALA A 189 20.65 2.43 -22.69
C ALA A 189 20.67 0.89 -22.89
N LEU A 190 19.60 0.23 -22.47
CA LEU A 190 19.32 -1.16 -22.84
C LEU A 190 18.78 -1.21 -24.26
#